data_2e93bb9492e153ff4561a8ce1e8bae85
#
_entry.id   2e93bb9492e153ff4561a8ce1e8bae85
#
_cell.length_a   1.000
_cell.length_b   1.000
_cell.length_c   1.000
_cell.angle_alpha   90.00
_cell.angle_beta   90.00
_cell.angle_gamma   90.00
#
_symmetry.space_group_name_H-M   'P 1'
#
loop_
_entity.id
_entity.type
_entity.pdbx_description
1 polymer ?
#
loop_
_entity_poly.entity_id
_entity_poly.type
_entity_poly.pdbx_seq_one_letter_code
_entity_poly.pdbx_strand_id
1 'polypeptide(L)'
;MLIENFRPGTLEGWGMSPQELHQLNPGLVMLRISGYGQTGPYRDLPGFGAIGEAMGGLRHLTGEPGRVPVRVGVSIGDTLAALHGTIGVLTALYHRKVNGGKGQVIDVALHEAVFNVMESLIPEYSAFGVVREAAGSALPGIAPSNAYPCQDGWVLVAGNGDSIFKRLMDTIGRPDLGAAPDLADNAGRVARVQELDAAIGAWSAQRTVQQVLDALGNARVPAGKVYTAKDIAEDPHYRARDMLLSQTTRDGFTVQVPGIVPKLSATPGTIRSSAPHLGDDTDAVLAEAGLSDEQIALLRSKGVIQ
;
A
#
# COMPACT_ATOMS: atom_id res chain seq x y z
N MET A 1 -21.72 -8.27 -9.68
CA MET A 1 -20.68 -8.41 -8.66
C MET A 1 -21.21 -7.85 -7.34
N LEU A 2 -20.89 -8.51 -6.20
CA LEU A 2 -21.22 -8.06 -4.85
C LEU A 2 -19.92 -7.93 -4.07
N ILE A 3 -19.77 -6.84 -3.32
CA ILE A 3 -18.62 -6.61 -2.42
C ILE A 3 -19.19 -6.38 -1.02
N GLU A 4 -18.64 -7.06 -0.03
CA GLU A 4 -19.00 -6.88 1.38
C GLU A 4 -17.79 -6.95 2.29
N ASN A 5 -17.87 -6.26 3.42
CA ASN A 5 -16.85 -6.30 4.46
C ASN A 5 -17.47 -6.40 5.87
N PHE A 6 -18.58 -7.08 5.98
CA PHE A 6 -19.22 -7.39 7.25
C PHE A 6 -18.47 -8.49 8.03
N ARG A 7 -18.87 -8.71 9.26
CA ARG A 7 -18.42 -9.89 10.00
C ARG A 7 -18.95 -11.16 9.31
N PRO A 8 -18.16 -12.24 9.26
CA PRO A 8 -18.67 -13.53 8.76
C PRO A 8 -19.99 -13.93 9.43
N GLY A 9 -20.92 -14.43 8.63
CA GLY A 9 -22.26 -14.80 9.08
C GLY A 9 -23.32 -13.68 9.01
N THR A 10 -22.93 -12.42 8.77
CA THR A 10 -23.89 -11.31 8.68
C THR A 10 -24.82 -11.44 7.47
N LEU A 11 -24.27 -11.68 6.28
CA LEU A 11 -25.10 -11.90 5.07
C LEU A 11 -25.94 -13.16 5.19
N GLU A 12 -25.41 -14.22 5.75
CA GLU A 12 -26.11 -15.46 6.03
C GLU A 12 -27.31 -15.22 6.96
N GLY A 13 -27.12 -14.40 8.02
CA GLY A 13 -28.20 -14.01 8.93
C GLY A 13 -29.32 -13.19 8.27
N TRP A 14 -29.05 -12.56 7.15
CA TRP A 14 -30.04 -11.83 6.34
C TRP A 14 -30.65 -12.66 5.22
N GLY A 15 -30.38 -13.98 5.12
CA GLY A 15 -30.83 -14.84 4.04
C GLY A 15 -30.12 -14.54 2.71
N MET A 16 -28.91 -14.01 2.75
CA MET A 16 -28.09 -13.67 1.59
C MET A 16 -26.76 -14.43 1.61
N SER A 17 -26.78 -15.70 2.02
CA SER A 17 -25.60 -16.55 1.93
C SER A 17 -25.09 -16.66 0.49
N PRO A 18 -23.81 -16.96 0.27
CA PRO A 18 -23.28 -17.21 -1.08
C PRO A 18 -24.08 -18.29 -1.84
N GLN A 19 -24.57 -19.30 -1.15
CA GLN A 19 -25.38 -20.38 -1.72
C GLN A 19 -26.73 -19.86 -2.21
N GLU A 20 -27.46 -19.09 -1.40
CA GLU A 20 -28.74 -18.48 -1.76
C GLU A 20 -28.55 -17.49 -2.93
N LEU A 21 -27.55 -16.63 -2.87
CA LEU A 21 -27.27 -15.66 -3.94
C LEU A 21 -26.86 -16.35 -5.25
N HIS A 22 -26.09 -17.44 -5.20
CA HIS A 22 -25.74 -18.21 -6.40
C HIS A 22 -26.91 -19.03 -6.97
N GLN A 23 -27.92 -19.38 -6.17
CA GLN A 23 -29.18 -19.95 -6.70
C GLN A 23 -29.93 -18.93 -7.55
N LEU A 24 -29.95 -17.65 -7.10
CA LEU A 24 -30.61 -16.57 -7.84
C LEU A 24 -29.77 -16.13 -9.06
N ASN A 25 -28.45 -16.06 -8.91
CA ASN A 25 -27.53 -15.66 -9.97
C ASN A 25 -26.24 -16.50 -9.95
N PRO A 26 -26.22 -17.63 -10.69
CA PRO A 26 -25.05 -18.50 -10.75
C PRO A 26 -23.79 -17.84 -11.28
N GLY A 27 -23.92 -16.70 -11.98
CA GLY A 27 -22.80 -15.90 -12.48
C GLY A 27 -22.29 -14.83 -11.51
N LEU A 28 -22.84 -14.76 -10.30
CA LEU A 28 -22.44 -13.74 -9.33
C LEU A 28 -21.01 -13.95 -8.85
N VAL A 29 -20.18 -12.91 -8.98
CA VAL A 29 -18.85 -12.84 -8.35
C VAL A 29 -19.01 -12.07 -7.04
N MET A 30 -18.60 -12.68 -5.93
CA MET A 30 -18.69 -12.09 -4.60
C MET A 30 -17.29 -11.87 -4.03
N LEU A 31 -16.98 -10.65 -3.60
CA LEU A 31 -15.78 -10.32 -2.83
C LEU A 31 -16.19 -10.11 -1.36
N ARG A 32 -15.59 -10.90 -0.47
CA ARG A 32 -15.82 -10.85 0.97
C ARG A 32 -14.50 -10.49 1.67
N ILE A 33 -14.44 -9.32 2.27
CA ILE A 33 -13.26 -8.85 2.99
C ILE A 33 -13.56 -8.88 4.49
N SER A 34 -12.69 -9.53 5.28
CA SER A 34 -12.86 -9.59 6.73
C SER A 34 -11.52 -9.58 7.46
N GLY A 35 -11.55 -9.45 8.78
CA GLY A 35 -10.32 -9.41 9.58
C GLY A 35 -9.48 -10.68 9.45
N TYR A 36 -10.15 -11.85 9.48
CA TYR A 36 -9.48 -13.15 9.58
C TYR A 36 -9.93 -14.17 8.53
N GLY A 37 -10.70 -13.75 7.53
CA GLY A 37 -11.27 -14.65 6.52
C GLY A 37 -12.61 -15.26 6.94
N GLN A 38 -13.23 -15.97 6.00
CA GLN A 38 -14.56 -16.58 6.21
C GLN A 38 -14.46 -17.94 6.93
N THR A 39 -13.26 -18.47 7.13
CA THR A 39 -12.99 -19.77 7.74
C THR A 39 -11.88 -19.65 8.81
N GLY A 40 -11.57 -20.75 9.47
CA GLY A 40 -10.51 -20.81 10.47
C GLY A 40 -10.95 -20.43 11.89
N PRO A 41 -10.08 -20.65 12.88
CA PRO A 41 -10.45 -20.52 14.30
C PRO A 41 -10.71 -19.09 14.75
N TYR A 42 -10.22 -18.06 14.01
CA TYR A 42 -10.36 -16.65 14.36
C TYR A 42 -11.44 -15.92 13.57
N ARG A 43 -12.18 -16.62 12.68
CA ARG A 43 -13.17 -16.01 11.78
C ARG A 43 -14.18 -15.08 12.48
N ASP A 44 -14.57 -15.43 13.70
CA ASP A 44 -15.59 -14.71 14.47
C ASP A 44 -15.00 -13.61 15.37
N LEU A 45 -13.66 -13.47 15.41
CA LEU A 45 -13.00 -12.42 16.18
C LEU A 45 -13.17 -11.04 15.49
N PRO A 46 -13.31 -9.96 16.28
CA PRO A 46 -13.33 -8.61 15.73
C PRO A 46 -11.94 -8.24 15.18
N GLY A 47 -11.88 -7.73 13.96
CA GLY A 47 -10.64 -7.31 13.30
C GLY A 47 -10.83 -6.02 12.52
N PHE A 48 -9.73 -5.24 12.47
CA PHE A 48 -9.58 -4.05 11.63
C PHE A 48 -8.22 -4.10 10.95
N GLY A 49 -7.99 -3.22 9.96
CA GLY A 49 -6.72 -3.14 9.23
C GLY A 49 -5.49 -3.08 10.14
N ALA A 50 -5.54 -2.31 11.25
CA ALA A 50 -4.45 -2.23 12.21
C ALA A 50 -4.12 -3.57 12.91
N ILE A 51 -5.12 -4.43 13.14
CA ILE A 51 -4.92 -5.77 13.71
C ILE A 51 -4.34 -6.69 12.62
N GLY A 52 -4.83 -6.57 11.37
CA GLY A 52 -4.26 -7.27 10.22
C GLY A 52 -2.77 -6.94 10.01
N GLU A 53 -2.39 -5.65 10.11
CA GLU A 53 -0.98 -5.22 10.07
C GLU A 53 -0.13 -5.88 11.17
N ALA A 54 -0.66 -5.98 12.39
CA ALA A 54 0.05 -6.58 13.52
C ALA A 54 0.21 -8.10 13.34
N MET A 55 -0.86 -8.80 13.00
CA MET A 55 -0.87 -10.24 12.84
C MET A 55 -0.13 -10.69 11.56
N GLY A 56 -0.17 -9.89 10.50
CA GLY A 56 0.55 -10.14 9.25
C GLY A 56 2.06 -9.89 9.34
N GLY A 57 2.59 -9.40 10.47
CA GLY A 57 4.03 -9.21 10.70
C GLY A 57 4.55 -7.80 10.40
N LEU A 58 3.80 -6.96 9.67
CA LEU A 58 4.27 -5.64 9.24
C LEU A 58 4.62 -4.73 10.42
N ARG A 59 3.78 -4.74 11.48
CA ARG A 59 4.03 -3.93 12.67
C ARG A 59 5.31 -4.28 13.39
N HIS A 60 5.66 -5.56 13.44
CA HIS A 60 6.89 -6.02 14.07
C HIS A 60 8.14 -5.48 13.36
N LEU A 61 8.09 -5.38 12.04
CA LEU A 61 9.21 -4.90 11.23
C LEU A 61 9.27 -3.36 11.07
N THR A 62 8.21 -2.65 11.50
CA THR A 62 8.14 -1.19 11.31
C THR A 62 8.53 -0.46 12.59
N GLY A 63 9.63 0.27 12.55
CA GLY A 63 10.14 1.07 13.66
C GLY A 63 11.64 0.97 13.86
N GLU A 64 12.14 1.66 14.87
CA GLU A 64 13.54 1.59 15.28
C GLU A 64 13.81 0.32 16.11
N PRO A 65 15.00 -0.29 15.98
CA PRO A 65 15.37 -1.46 16.76
C PRO A 65 15.17 -1.26 18.26
N GLY A 66 14.52 -2.23 18.91
CA GLY A 66 14.27 -2.19 20.37
C GLY A 66 13.27 -1.13 20.84
N ARG A 67 12.57 -0.45 19.95
CA ARG A 67 11.49 0.49 20.26
C ARG A 67 10.12 -0.17 20.09
N VAL A 68 9.09 0.53 20.58
CA VAL A 68 7.69 0.11 20.36
C VAL A 68 7.40 0.08 18.84
N PRO A 69 6.83 -1.02 18.33
CA PRO A 69 6.41 -1.10 16.92
C PRO A 69 5.48 0.05 16.55
N VAL A 70 5.78 0.72 15.45
CA VAL A 70 5.01 1.88 15.00
C VAL A 70 4.09 1.55 13.84
N ARG A 71 3.13 2.43 13.57
CA ARG A 71 2.23 2.33 12.43
C ARG A 71 2.91 2.90 11.17
N VAL A 72 2.72 2.25 10.04
CA VAL A 72 2.87 2.88 8.72
C VAL A 72 1.78 3.96 8.60
N GLY A 73 2.11 5.21 8.38
CA GLY A 73 1.23 6.37 8.50
C GLY A 73 -0.09 6.36 7.70
N VAL A 74 -0.43 5.26 7.02
CA VAL A 74 -1.65 5.06 6.23
C VAL A 74 -2.31 3.73 6.57
N SER A 75 -3.55 3.50 6.12
CA SER A 75 -4.27 2.22 6.29
C SER A 75 -3.80 1.19 5.26
N ILE A 76 -2.55 0.77 5.37
CA ILE A 76 -1.90 -0.11 4.39
C ILE A 76 -2.53 -1.51 4.35
N GLY A 77 -2.97 -2.05 5.48
CA GLY A 77 -3.64 -3.35 5.54
C GLY A 77 -4.93 -3.38 4.74
N ASP A 78 -5.76 -2.35 4.87
CA ASP A 78 -7.00 -2.20 4.10
C ASP A 78 -6.70 -2.00 2.60
N THR A 79 -5.67 -1.21 2.28
CA THR A 79 -5.23 -0.98 0.89
C THR A 79 -4.75 -2.27 0.24
N LEU A 80 -3.95 -3.08 0.94
CA LEU A 80 -3.48 -4.38 0.43
C LEU A 80 -4.65 -5.35 0.21
N ALA A 81 -5.61 -5.41 1.14
CA ALA A 81 -6.80 -6.22 0.98
C ALA A 81 -7.64 -5.77 -0.24
N ALA A 82 -7.79 -4.47 -0.45
CA ALA A 82 -8.48 -3.93 -1.63
C ALA A 82 -7.77 -4.29 -2.94
N LEU A 83 -6.44 -4.23 -2.98
CA LEU A 83 -5.64 -4.63 -4.16
C LEU A 83 -5.78 -6.13 -4.45
N HIS A 84 -5.63 -7.00 -3.43
CA HIS A 84 -5.83 -8.44 -3.59
C HIS A 84 -7.26 -8.78 -3.99
N GLY A 85 -8.25 -8.10 -3.39
CA GLY A 85 -9.66 -8.22 -3.76
C GLY A 85 -9.91 -7.84 -5.22
N THR A 86 -9.33 -6.75 -5.68
CA THR A 86 -9.42 -6.30 -7.09
C THR A 86 -8.82 -7.34 -8.04
N ILE A 87 -7.63 -7.85 -7.73
CA ILE A 87 -6.99 -8.92 -8.52
C ILE A 87 -7.89 -10.16 -8.56
N GLY A 88 -8.39 -10.58 -7.40
CA GLY A 88 -9.30 -11.72 -7.28
C GLY A 88 -10.58 -11.55 -8.11
N VAL A 89 -11.20 -10.37 -8.05
CA VAL A 89 -12.40 -10.03 -8.83
C VAL A 89 -12.12 -10.08 -10.33
N LEU A 90 -11.05 -9.45 -10.81
CA LEU A 90 -10.69 -9.46 -12.23
C LEU A 90 -10.42 -10.89 -12.72
N THR A 91 -9.72 -11.69 -11.92
CA THR A 91 -9.45 -13.11 -12.21
C THR A 91 -10.76 -13.93 -12.28
N ALA A 92 -11.66 -13.72 -11.32
CA ALA A 92 -12.95 -14.42 -11.28
C ALA A 92 -13.87 -14.01 -12.45
N LEU A 93 -13.88 -12.73 -12.82
CA LEU A 93 -14.63 -12.24 -13.98
C LEU A 93 -14.09 -12.81 -15.29
N TYR A 94 -12.77 -12.87 -15.44
CA TYR A 94 -12.14 -13.51 -16.58
C TYR A 94 -12.46 -15.00 -16.63
N HIS A 95 -12.29 -15.74 -15.52
CA HIS A 95 -12.65 -17.14 -15.42
C HIS A 95 -14.13 -17.38 -15.81
N ARG A 96 -15.04 -16.57 -15.27
CA ARG A 96 -16.47 -16.62 -15.63
C ARG A 96 -16.70 -16.47 -17.13
N LYS A 97 -16.00 -15.53 -17.78
CA LYS A 97 -16.15 -15.27 -19.21
C LYS A 97 -15.69 -16.45 -20.08
N VAL A 98 -14.59 -17.13 -19.69
CA VAL A 98 -13.97 -18.18 -20.54
C VAL A 98 -14.36 -19.60 -20.16
N ASN A 99 -14.90 -19.84 -18.96
CA ASN A 99 -15.15 -21.18 -18.40
C ASN A 99 -16.62 -21.43 -18.00
N GLY A 100 -17.56 -21.04 -18.84
CA GLY A 100 -18.96 -21.47 -18.69
C GLY A 100 -19.87 -20.60 -17.83
N GLY A 101 -19.50 -19.35 -17.57
CA GLY A 101 -20.42 -18.34 -17.03
C GLY A 101 -20.68 -18.39 -15.51
N LYS A 102 -20.10 -19.32 -14.76
CA LYS A 102 -20.25 -19.40 -13.30
C LYS A 102 -19.37 -18.38 -12.58
N GLY A 103 -19.96 -17.74 -11.57
CA GLY A 103 -19.27 -16.89 -10.62
C GLY A 103 -18.64 -17.69 -9.47
N GLN A 104 -18.01 -16.98 -8.53
CA GLN A 104 -17.40 -17.58 -7.35
C GLN A 104 -17.28 -16.57 -6.21
N VAL A 105 -17.02 -17.07 -5.03
CA VAL A 105 -16.67 -16.26 -3.85
C VAL A 105 -15.16 -16.05 -3.81
N ILE A 106 -14.76 -14.83 -3.50
CA ILE A 106 -13.38 -14.43 -3.23
C ILE A 106 -13.35 -14.03 -1.76
N ASP A 107 -12.58 -14.78 -0.98
CA ASP A 107 -12.36 -14.51 0.44
C ASP A 107 -11.01 -13.81 0.60
N VAL A 108 -11.00 -12.64 1.25
CA VAL A 108 -9.78 -11.85 1.52
C VAL A 108 -9.74 -11.50 2.98
N ALA A 109 -8.75 -12.05 3.68
CA ALA A 109 -8.48 -11.68 5.06
C ALA A 109 -7.45 -10.54 5.12
N LEU A 110 -7.70 -9.54 5.97
CA LEU A 110 -6.80 -8.39 6.13
C LEU A 110 -5.37 -8.82 6.52
N HIS A 111 -5.24 -9.76 7.46
CA HIS A 111 -3.93 -10.25 7.90
C HIS A 111 -3.18 -11.04 6.83
N GLU A 112 -3.90 -11.83 5.99
CA GLU A 112 -3.31 -12.59 4.89
C GLU A 112 -2.81 -11.67 3.78
N ALA A 113 -3.57 -10.61 3.47
CA ALA A 113 -3.17 -9.61 2.49
C ALA A 113 -1.88 -8.88 2.91
N VAL A 114 -1.73 -8.58 4.21
CA VAL A 114 -0.48 -8.03 4.76
C VAL A 114 0.63 -9.07 4.71
N PHE A 115 0.37 -10.28 5.22
CA PHE A 115 1.35 -11.37 5.24
C PHE A 115 1.90 -11.71 3.85
N ASN A 116 1.07 -11.67 2.83
CA ASN A 116 1.46 -12.01 1.45
C ASN A 116 2.57 -11.10 0.88
N VAL A 117 2.74 -9.89 1.40
CA VAL A 117 3.77 -8.93 0.95
C VAL A 117 4.99 -8.88 1.87
N MET A 118 5.11 -9.79 2.84
CA MET A 118 6.20 -9.82 3.81
C MET A 118 7.47 -10.53 3.28
N GLU A 119 7.59 -10.67 1.98
CA GLU A 119 8.78 -11.23 1.30
C GLU A 119 9.22 -12.58 1.86
N SER A 120 10.50 -12.70 2.24
CA SER A 120 11.14 -13.94 2.74
C SER A 120 11.00 -14.16 4.24
N LEU A 121 10.14 -13.41 4.95
CA LEU A 121 10.02 -13.51 6.42
C LEU A 121 9.84 -14.94 6.94
N ILE A 122 8.90 -15.69 6.37
CA ILE A 122 8.66 -17.09 6.77
C ILE A 122 9.70 -18.07 6.20
N PRO A 123 10.14 -17.99 4.93
CA PRO A 123 11.27 -18.77 4.45
C PRO A 123 12.53 -18.65 5.30
N GLU A 124 12.92 -17.45 5.74
CA GLU A 124 14.08 -17.22 6.61
C GLU A 124 13.91 -17.91 7.96
N TYR A 125 12.75 -17.76 8.59
CA TYR A 125 12.46 -18.43 9.85
C TYR A 125 12.43 -19.96 9.68
N SER A 126 11.75 -20.44 8.66
CA SER A 126 11.59 -21.88 8.41
C SER A 126 12.92 -22.59 8.09
N ALA A 127 13.78 -21.94 7.31
CA ALA A 127 15.04 -22.54 6.88
C ALA A 127 16.18 -22.36 7.89
N PHE A 128 16.20 -21.24 8.61
CA PHE A 128 17.36 -20.83 9.40
C PHE A 128 17.02 -20.45 10.85
N GLY A 129 15.75 -20.45 11.25
CA GLY A 129 15.30 -20.01 12.58
C GLY A 129 15.49 -18.49 12.81
N VAL A 130 15.70 -17.71 11.75
CA VAL A 130 15.94 -16.27 11.84
C VAL A 130 14.61 -15.56 12.06
N VAL A 131 14.49 -14.82 13.15
CA VAL A 131 13.41 -13.85 13.38
C VAL A 131 13.91 -12.49 12.92
N ARG A 132 13.31 -11.96 11.86
CA ARG A 132 13.66 -10.64 11.34
C ARG A 132 13.10 -9.57 12.28
N GLU A 133 13.93 -8.60 12.64
CA GLU A 133 13.58 -7.49 13.54
C GLU A 133 13.45 -6.18 12.77
N ALA A 134 12.87 -5.17 13.43
CA ALA A 134 12.79 -3.81 12.88
C ALA A 134 14.21 -3.24 12.68
N ALA A 135 14.43 -2.55 11.57
CA ALA A 135 15.73 -1.99 11.16
C ALA A 135 15.70 -0.47 10.92
N GLY A 136 14.70 0.23 11.43
CA GLY A 136 14.54 1.66 11.16
C GLY A 136 14.34 1.94 9.67
N SER A 137 15.15 2.81 9.10
CA SER A 137 15.14 3.15 7.69
C SER A 137 16.09 2.31 6.83
N ALA A 138 16.88 1.42 7.45
CA ALA A 138 17.80 0.55 6.74
C ALA A 138 17.09 -0.64 6.09
N LEU A 139 17.64 -1.13 4.98
CA LEU A 139 17.22 -2.40 4.38
C LEU A 139 18.10 -3.53 4.93
N PRO A 140 17.56 -4.46 5.74
CA PRO A 140 18.33 -5.54 6.31
C PRO A 140 19.05 -6.38 5.25
N GLY A 141 20.33 -6.71 5.52
CA GLY A 141 21.11 -7.56 4.63
C GLY A 141 21.61 -6.88 3.35
N ILE A 142 21.37 -5.58 3.17
CA ILE A 142 21.78 -4.79 2.00
C ILE A 142 22.43 -3.48 2.47
N ALA A 143 23.68 -3.21 2.05
CA ALA A 143 24.42 -2.03 2.47
C ALA A 143 25.25 -1.38 1.34
N PRO A 144 25.33 -0.02 1.34
CA PRO A 144 24.50 0.90 2.11
C PRO A 144 23.10 1.12 1.46
N SER A 145 22.06 1.07 2.26
CA SER A 145 20.69 1.43 1.86
C SER A 145 19.96 1.96 3.08
N ASN A 146 19.92 3.29 3.25
CA ASN A 146 19.40 3.92 4.45
C ASN A 146 18.97 5.37 4.19
N ALA A 147 18.27 5.99 5.17
CA ALA A 147 17.97 7.41 5.17
C ALA A 147 19.03 8.19 5.98
N TYR A 148 19.49 9.30 5.43
CA TYR A 148 20.53 10.13 6.05
C TYR A 148 20.04 11.57 6.24
N PRO A 149 20.45 12.23 7.35
CA PRO A 149 20.08 13.61 7.61
C PRO A 149 20.78 14.58 6.67
N CYS A 150 20.06 15.63 6.28
CA CYS A 150 20.59 16.82 5.60
C CYS A 150 20.24 18.05 6.44
N GLN A 151 20.73 19.23 6.04
CA GLN A 151 20.46 20.49 6.76
C GLN A 151 18.96 20.85 6.79
N ASP A 152 18.21 20.45 5.76
CA ASP A 152 16.82 20.84 5.52
C ASP A 152 15.87 19.66 5.32
N GLY A 153 16.27 18.44 5.72
CA GLY A 153 15.44 17.26 5.60
C GLY A 153 16.21 15.95 5.61
N TRP A 154 15.66 14.95 4.92
CA TRP A 154 16.21 13.60 4.84
C TRP A 154 16.34 13.14 3.40
N VAL A 155 17.39 12.40 3.12
CA VAL A 155 17.62 11.76 1.82
C VAL A 155 17.76 10.25 2.00
N LEU A 156 17.06 9.47 1.18
CA LEU A 156 17.29 8.03 1.05
C LEU A 156 18.41 7.81 0.02
N VAL A 157 19.40 7.00 0.35
CA VAL A 157 20.49 6.63 -0.57
C VAL A 157 20.55 5.11 -0.70
N ALA A 158 20.54 4.61 -1.94
CA ALA A 158 20.65 3.19 -2.26
C ALA A 158 21.97 2.94 -3.03
N GLY A 159 23.05 2.77 -2.27
CA GLY A 159 24.41 2.63 -2.80
C GLY A 159 24.92 1.18 -2.85
N ASN A 160 24.05 0.19 -2.85
CA ASN A 160 24.38 -1.21 -2.59
C ASN A 160 24.97 -2.00 -3.78
N GLY A 161 24.81 -1.55 -5.03
CA GLY A 161 25.48 -2.19 -6.17
C GLY A 161 26.97 -1.89 -6.18
N ASP A 162 27.84 -2.88 -6.49
CA ASP A 162 29.30 -2.74 -6.32
C ASP A 162 29.87 -1.52 -7.05
N SER A 163 29.49 -1.30 -8.30
CA SER A 163 29.91 -0.12 -9.05
C SER A 163 29.28 1.20 -8.55
N ILE A 164 28.07 1.11 -7.98
CA ILE A 164 27.37 2.25 -7.39
C ILE A 164 28.03 2.62 -6.07
N PHE A 165 28.35 1.62 -5.25
CA PHE A 165 29.07 1.81 -3.99
C PHE A 165 30.38 2.56 -4.19
N LYS A 166 31.20 2.15 -5.16
CA LYS A 166 32.46 2.84 -5.46
C LYS A 166 32.24 4.31 -5.82
N ARG A 167 31.28 4.59 -6.72
CA ARG A 167 30.95 5.98 -7.09
C ARG A 167 30.42 6.79 -5.90
N LEU A 168 29.63 6.17 -5.04
CA LEU A 168 29.16 6.80 -3.80
C LEU A 168 30.33 7.19 -2.90
N MET A 169 31.26 6.27 -2.64
CA MET A 169 32.42 6.54 -1.79
C MET A 169 33.33 7.61 -2.38
N ASP A 170 33.57 7.59 -3.68
CA ASP A 170 34.32 8.65 -4.39
C ASP A 170 33.62 10.02 -4.22
N THR A 171 32.30 10.07 -4.38
CA THR A 171 31.51 11.31 -4.27
C THR A 171 31.51 11.91 -2.88
N ILE A 172 31.47 11.09 -1.83
CA ILE A 172 31.51 11.57 -0.45
C ILE A 172 32.93 11.84 0.07
N GLY A 173 33.96 11.67 -0.79
CA GLY A 173 35.35 11.91 -0.42
C GLY A 173 35.98 10.77 0.41
N ARG A 174 35.48 9.55 0.28
CA ARG A 174 35.99 8.34 0.94
C ARG A 174 36.44 7.29 -0.07
N PRO A 175 37.33 7.63 -1.04
CA PRO A 175 37.83 6.64 -2.00
C PRO A 175 38.58 5.46 -1.34
N ASP A 176 39.07 5.65 -0.11
CA ASP A 176 39.67 4.60 0.72
C ASP A 176 38.65 3.46 0.98
N LEU A 177 37.40 3.78 1.31
CA LEU A 177 36.33 2.79 1.49
C LEU A 177 35.89 2.17 0.13
N GLY A 178 35.87 2.99 -0.93
CA GLY A 178 35.51 2.50 -2.27
C GLY A 178 36.54 1.53 -2.88
N ALA A 179 37.79 1.58 -2.40
CA ALA A 179 38.87 0.70 -2.85
C ALA A 179 39.19 -0.45 -1.86
N ALA A 180 38.54 -0.50 -0.71
CA ALA A 180 38.81 -1.50 0.32
C ALA A 180 38.39 -2.90 -0.17
N PRO A 181 39.32 -3.90 -0.19
CA PRO A 181 38.99 -5.24 -0.73
C PRO A 181 37.85 -5.94 0.02
N ASP A 182 37.74 -5.73 1.33
CA ASP A 182 36.71 -6.30 2.19
C ASP A 182 35.32 -5.63 2.01
N LEU A 183 35.24 -4.52 1.29
CA LEU A 183 33.98 -3.84 0.90
C LEU A 183 33.61 -4.06 -0.56
N ALA A 184 34.30 -4.90 -1.29
CA ALA A 184 34.10 -5.15 -2.70
C ALA A 184 32.70 -5.75 -3.00
N ASP A 185 32.17 -6.52 -2.06
CA ASP A 185 30.85 -7.16 -2.17
C ASP A 185 29.89 -6.69 -1.08
N ASN A 186 28.62 -7.10 -1.21
CA ASN A 186 27.57 -6.73 -0.25
C ASN A 186 27.81 -7.34 1.15
N ALA A 187 28.37 -8.54 1.25
CA ALA A 187 28.59 -9.19 2.53
C ALA A 187 29.58 -8.41 3.40
N GLY A 188 30.67 -7.95 2.81
CA GLY A 188 31.64 -7.09 3.47
C GLY A 188 31.05 -5.74 3.88
N ARG A 189 30.23 -5.15 3.01
CA ARG A 189 29.54 -3.87 3.32
C ARG A 189 28.54 -4.01 4.46
N VAL A 190 27.79 -5.10 4.51
CA VAL A 190 26.87 -5.40 5.63
C VAL A 190 27.64 -5.54 6.94
N ALA A 191 28.79 -6.22 6.93
CA ALA A 191 29.63 -6.37 8.12
C ALA A 191 30.15 -5.02 8.66
N ARG A 192 30.30 -4.01 7.81
CA ARG A 192 30.78 -2.66 8.18
C ARG A 192 29.71 -1.59 7.98
N VAL A 193 28.44 -1.93 8.01
CA VAL A 193 27.33 -1.00 7.69
C VAL A 193 27.33 0.25 8.57
N GLN A 194 27.63 0.12 9.85
CA GLN A 194 27.68 1.27 10.78
C GLN A 194 28.74 2.32 10.38
N GLU A 195 29.90 1.87 9.93
CA GLU A 195 30.96 2.77 9.47
C GLU A 195 30.55 3.47 8.16
N LEU A 196 29.95 2.72 7.23
CA LEU A 196 29.48 3.28 5.97
C LEU A 196 28.36 4.29 6.20
N ASP A 197 27.39 3.97 7.05
CA ASP A 197 26.30 4.88 7.40
C ASP A 197 26.80 6.14 8.11
N ALA A 198 27.79 6.00 9.02
CA ALA A 198 28.41 7.16 9.67
C ALA A 198 29.13 8.06 8.65
N ALA A 199 29.86 7.50 7.69
CA ALA A 199 30.57 8.28 6.66
C ALA A 199 29.59 9.03 5.74
N ILE A 200 28.54 8.36 5.27
CA ILE A 200 27.51 8.96 4.41
C ILE A 200 26.74 10.04 5.19
N GLY A 201 26.32 9.73 6.41
CA GLY A 201 25.57 10.66 7.28
C GLY A 201 26.38 11.92 7.63
N ALA A 202 27.67 11.79 7.93
CA ALA A 202 28.53 12.93 8.18
C ALA A 202 28.69 13.83 6.94
N TRP A 203 28.74 13.26 5.75
CA TRP A 203 28.82 14.00 4.50
C TRP A 203 27.51 14.69 4.15
N SER A 204 26.37 14.01 4.30
CA SER A 204 25.05 14.54 3.95
C SER A 204 24.59 15.62 4.93
N ALA A 205 24.85 15.47 6.24
CA ALA A 205 24.46 16.45 7.27
C ALA A 205 25.05 17.86 7.06
N GLN A 206 26.12 17.99 6.28
CA GLN A 206 26.74 19.27 5.94
C GLN A 206 26.17 19.92 4.68
N ARG A 207 25.12 19.35 4.10
CA ARG A 207 24.54 19.73 2.79
C ARG A 207 23.04 19.82 2.87
N THR A 208 22.46 20.64 1.99
CA THR A 208 21.00 20.59 1.76
C THR A 208 20.64 19.32 0.99
N VAL A 209 19.39 18.89 1.07
CA VAL A 209 18.86 17.75 0.29
C VAL A 209 19.18 17.94 -1.20
N GLN A 210 18.97 19.14 -1.76
CA GLN A 210 19.24 19.39 -3.17
C GLN A 210 20.71 19.22 -3.53
N GLN A 211 21.63 19.73 -2.71
CA GLN A 211 23.06 19.55 -2.93
C GLN A 211 23.48 18.07 -2.91
N VAL A 212 22.89 17.27 -2.02
CA VAL A 212 23.11 15.82 -1.97
C VAL A 212 22.59 15.15 -3.24
N LEU A 213 21.35 15.47 -3.64
CA LEU A 213 20.71 14.88 -4.84
C LEU A 213 21.50 15.22 -6.11
N ASP A 214 21.97 16.47 -6.25
CA ASP A 214 22.75 16.89 -7.41
C ASP A 214 24.09 16.15 -7.48
N ALA A 215 24.81 16.05 -6.36
CA ALA A 215 26.09 15.35 -6.29
C ALA A 215 25.94 13.85 -6.61
N LEU A 216 24.97 13.18 -6.00
CA LEU A 216 24.71 11.75 -6.20
C LEU A 216 24.13 11.45 -7.60
N GLY A 217 23.26 12.34 -8.10
CA GLY A 217 22.70 12.24 -9.44
C GLY A 217 23.77 12.33 -10.53
N ASN A 218 24.71 13.28 -10.41
CA ASN A 218 25.86 13.42 -11.31
C ASN A 218 26.76 12.16 -11.29
N ALA A 219 26.89 11.53 -10.12
CA ALA A 219 27.64 10.28 -9.95
C ALA A 219 26.82 9.03 -10.32
N ARG A 220 25.55 9.18 -10.74
CA ARG A 220 24.62 8.08 -11.03
C ARG A 220 24.46 7.11 -9.84
N VAL A 221 24.35 7.67 -8.65
CA VAL A 221 24.02 6.95 -7.42
C VAL A 221 22.55 7.20 -7.12
N PRO A 222 21.71 6.15 -6.99
CA PRO A 222 20.29 6.30 -6.66
C PRO A 222 20.11 6.97 -5.30
N ALA A 223 19.41 8.10 -5.29
CA ALA A 223 19.04 8.83 -4.09
C ALA A 223 17.71 9.54 -4.30
N GLY A 224 16.98 9.78 -3.21
CA GLY A 224 15.69 10.46 -3.25
C GLY A 224 15.42 11.22 -1.96
N LYS A 225 14.78 12.39 -2.07
CA LYS A 225 14.26 13.13 -0.91
C LYS A 225 13.11 12.33 -0.28
N VAL A 226 13.01 12.33 1.03
CA VAL A 226 11.81 11.87 1.72
C VAL A 226 10.76 12.97 1.63
N TYR A 227 9.74 12.75 0.78
CA TYR A 227 8.73 13.75 0.43
C TYR A 227 7.65 13.92 1.50
N THR A 228 7.29 15.17 1.74
CA THR A 228 6.04 15.56 2.42
C THR A 228 4.91 15.74 1.40
N ALA A 229 3.67 15.92 1.88
CA ALA A 229 2.55 16.25 1.01
C ALA A 229 2.77 17.56 0.21
N LYS A 230 3.46 18.54 0.81
CA LYS A 230 3.84 19.79 0.13
C LYS A 230 4.80 19.50 -1.03
N ASP A 231 5.83 18.70 -0.80
CA ASP A 231 6.80 18.34 -1.83
C ASP A 231 6.12 17.64 -3.01
N ILE A 232 5.19 16.71 -2.74
CA ILE A 232 4.41 16.02 -3.78
C ILE A 232 3.57 17.04 -4.58
N ALA A 233 2.87 17.96 -3.90
CA ALA A 233 2.00 18.94 -4.54
C ALA A 233 2.76 19.94 -5.43
N GLU A 234 4.01 20.24 -5.10
CA GLU A 234 4.85 21.18 -5.82
C GLU A 234 5.74 20.51 -6.89
N ASP A 235 5.88 19.20 -6.85
CA ASP A 235 6.79 18.46 -7.71
C ASP A 235 6.33 18.44 -9.18
N PRO A 236 7.19 18.87 -10.13
CA PRO A 236 6.83 18.93 -11.55
C PRO A 236 6.63 17.55 -12.17
N HIS A 237 7.27 16.50 -11.65
CA HIS A 237 7.12 15.14 -12.17
C HIS A 237 5.74 14.57 -11.85
N TYR A 238 5.21 14.78 -10.63
CA TYR A 238 3.85 14.40 -10.27
C TYR A 238 2.82 15.09 -11.17
N ARG A 239 3.02 16.37 -11.50
CA ARG A 239 2.15 17.11 -12.42
C ARG A 239 2.26 16.57 -13.86
N ALA A 240 3.47 16.39 -14.37
CA ALA A 240 3.70 15.85 -15.71
C ALA A 240 3.18 14.43 -15.88
N ARG A 241 3.00 13.69 -14.77
CA ARG A 241 2.42 12.35 -14.73
C ARG A 241 0.92 12.34 -14.44
N ASP A 242 0.23 13.49 -14.42
CA ASP A 242 -1.19 13.63 -14.06
C ASP A 242 -1.54 12.95 -12.73
N MET A 243 -0.63 13.03 -11.75
CA MET A 243 -0.85 12.45 -10.44
C MET A 243 -1.52 13.40 -9.45
N LEU A 244 -1.78 14.64 -9.87
CA LEU A 244 -2.49 15.67 -9.11
C LEU A 244 -3.67 16.16 -9.95
N LEU A 245 -4.87 15.69 -9.62
CA LEU A 245 -6.10 16.06 -10.32
C LEU A 245 -6.92 17.02 -9.46
N SER A 246 -7.42 18.10 -10.07
CA SER A 246 -8.34 19.02 -9.39
C SER A 246 -9.77 18.49 -9.47
N GLN A 247 -10.43 18.39 -8.33
CA GLN A 247 -11.84 18.03 -8.21
C GLN A 247 -12.58 19.13 -7.45
N THR A 248 -13.76 19.50 -7.94
CA THR A 248 -14.63 20.40 -7.21
C THR A 248 -15.70 19.59 -6.50
N THR A 249 -15.78 19.74 -5.17
CA THR A 249 -16.82 19.10 -4.36
C THR A 249 -18.19 19.68 -4.67
N ARG A 250 -19.27 19.02 -4.24
CA ARG A 250 -20.64 19.54 -4.40
C ARG A 250 -20.85 20.89 -3.69
N ASP A 251 -20.08 21.16 -2.63
CA ASP A 251 -20.09 22.46 -1.92
C ASP A 251 -19.30 23.57 -2.65
N GLY A 252 -18.75 23.29 -3.83
CA GLY A 252 -17.97 24.25 -4.61
C GLY A 252 -16.51 24.40 -4.15
N PHE A 253 -16.04 23.59 -3.22
CA PHE A 253 -14.65 23.58 -2.77
C PHE A 253 -13.77 22.79 -3.73
N THR A 254 -12.66 23.38 -4.18
CA THR A 254 -11.71 22.69 -5.07
C THR A 254 -10.58 22.07 -4.25
N VAL A 255 -10.34 20.78 -4.47
CA VAL A 255 -9.30 20.00 -3.81
C VAL A 255 -8.48 19.22 -4.84
N GLN A 256 -7.19 19.04 -4.57
CA GLN A 256 -6.35 18.13 -5.35
C GLN A 256 -6.46 16.70 -4.80
N VAL A 257 -6.66 15.75 -5.71
CA VAL A 257 -6.75 14.34 -5.39
C VAL A 257 -5.69 13.56 -6.18
N PRO A 258 -5.25 12.38 -5.70
CA PRO A 258 -4.33 11.52 -6.44
C PRO A 258 -4.87 11.14 -7.81
N GLY A 259 -3.99 11.14 -8.80
CA GLY A 259 -4.28 10.63 -10.14
C GLY A 259 -4.51 9.12 -10.17
N ILE A 260 -5.04 8.64 -11.29
CA ILE A 260 -5.42 7.24 -11.45
C ILE A 260 -4.21 6.38 -11.85
N VAL A 261 -4.03 5.28 -11.17
CA VAL A 261 -3.04 4.25 -11.48
C VAL A 261 -3.71 2.85 -11.50
N PRO A 262 -3.25 1.94 -12.39
CA PRO A 262 -2.28 2.12 -13.47
C PRO A 262 -2.82 2.99 -14.61
N LYS A 263 -1.92 3.58 -15.41
CA LYS A 263 -2.29 4.32 -16.63
C LYS A 263 -2.45 3.34 -17.80
N LEU A 264 -3.69 3.14 -18.25
CA LEU A 264 -4.00 2.27 -19.38
C LEU A 264 -4.02 3.09 -20.67
N SER A 265 -3.27 2.67 -21.69
CA SER A 265 -3.12 3.43 -22.93
C SER A 265 -4.37 3.44 -23.80
N ALA A 266 -5.15 2.36 -23.80
CA ALA A 266 -6.35 2.23 -24.64
C ALA A 266 -7.64 2.56 -23.87
N THR A 267 -7.66 2.38 -22.55
CA THR A 267 -8.84 2.57 -21.69
C THR A 267 -8.44 3.35 -20.43
N PRO A 268 -8.05 4.62 -20.56
CA PRO A 268 -7.61 5.41 -19.42
C PRO A 268 -8.72 5.55 -18.40
N GLY A 269 -8.34 5.49 -17.11
CA GLY A 269 -9.27 5.74 -16.02
C GLY A 269 -9.72 7.19 -15.98
N THR A 270 -10.96 7.42 -15.56
CA THR A 270 -11.56 8.76 -15.40
C THR A 270 -12.26 8.87 -14.06
N ILE A 271 -12.32 10.09 -13.51
CA ILE A 271 -13.16 10.43 -12.37
C ILE A 271 -14.48 10.95 -12.94
N ARG A 272 -15.59 10.23 -12.71
CA ARG A 272 -16.90 10.58 -13.28
C ARG A 272 -17.63 11.64 -12.49
N SER A 273 -17.49 11.65 -11.18
CA SER A 273 -18.15 12.61 -10.28
C SER A 273 -17.29 12.87 -9.05
N SER A 274 -17.53 13.99 -8.40
CA SER A 274 -17.01 14.26 -7.05
C SER A 274 -17.70 13.36 -6.03
N ALA A 275 -17.13 13.29 -4.81
CA ALA A 275 -17.76 12.56 -3.71
C ALA A 275 -19.18 13.12 -3.42
N PRO A 276 -20.20 12.26 -3.27
CA PRO A 276 -21.55 12.67 -2.90
C PRO A 276 -21.64 13.01 -1.41
N HIS A 277 -22.63 13.82 -1.05
CA HIS A 277 -23.07 13.90 0.34
C HIS A 277 -23.84 12.64 0.75
N LEU A 278 -24.01 12.46 2.05
CA LEU A 278 -24.81 11.35 2.57
C LEU A 278 -26.25 11.44 2.05
N GLY A 279 -26.71 10.39 1.41
CA GLY A 279 -28.08 10.27 0.89
C GLY A 279 -28.32 10.87 -0.49
N ASP A 280 -27.38 11.57 -1.10
CA ASP A 280 -27.55 12.27 -2.39
C ASP A 280 -28.04 11.35 -3.53
N ASP A 281 -27.61 10.11 -3.56
CA ASP A 281 -27.94 9.15 -4.62
C ASP A 281 -29.02 8.14 -4.19
N THR A 282 -29.58 8.27 -2.97
CA THR A 282 -30.52 7.28 -2.39
C THR A 282 -31.74 7.05 -3.27
N ASP A 283 -32.41 8.11 -3.70
CA ASP A 283 -33.65 8.00 -4.49
C ASP A 283 -33.39 7.39 -5.86
N ALA A 284 -32.31 7.83 -6.53
CA ALA A 284 -31.93 7.30 -7.82
C ALA A 284 -31.61 5.80 -7.78
N VAL A 285 -30.83 5.37 -6.76
CA VAL A 285 -30.46 3.96 -6.58
C VAL A 285 -31.68 3.09 -6.25
N LEU A 286 -32.59 3.55 -5.41
CA LEU A 286 -33.79 2.81 -5.06
C LEU A 286 -34.79 2.73 -6.23
N ALA A 287 -34.94 3.80 -7.01
CA ALA A 287 -35.74 3.78 -8.23
C ALA A 287 -35.16 2.82 -9.29
N GLU A 288 -33.82 2.79 -9.47
CA GLU A 288 -33.16 1.79 -10.32
C GLU A 288 -33.37 0.37 -9.83
N ALA A 289 -33.46 0.17 -8.51
CA ALA A 289 -33.83 -1.13 -7.90
C ALA A 289 -35.32 -1.48 -8.04
N GLY A 290 -36.14 -0.61 -8.62
CA GLY A 290 -37.55 -0.86 -8.93
C GLY A 290 -38.55 -0.41 -7.86
N LEU A 291 -38.12 0.41 -6.89
CA LEU A 291 -39.05 0.98 -5.91
C LEU A 291 -39.78 2.19 -6.53
N SER A 292 -41.08 2.32 -6.22
CA SER A 292 -41.86 3.50 -6.61
C SER A 292 -41.55 4.70 -5.70
N ASP A 293 -41.87 5.90 -6.19
CA ASP A 293 -41.71 7.14 -5.41
C ASP A 293 -42.44 7.08 -4.07
N GLU A 294 -43.64 6.45 -4.03
CA GLU A 294 -44.37 6.29 -2.79
C GLU A 294 -43.68 5.34 -1.82
N GLN A 295 -43.05 4.27 -2.32
CA GLN A 295 -42.28 3.36 -1.48
C GLN A 295 -41.05 4.04 -0.92
N ILE A 296 -40.34 4.81 -1.72
CA ILE A 296 -39.14 5.62 -1.29
C ILE A 296 -39.57 6.65 -0.23
N ALA A 297 -40.66 7.40 -0.46
CA ALA A 297 -41.20 8.33 0.51
C ALA A 297 -41.61 7.68 1.83
N LEU A 298 -42.19 6.48 1.77
CA LEU A 298 -42.55 5.70 2.95
C LEU A 298 -41.31 5.26 3.75
N LEU A 299 -40.24 4.82 3.07
CA LEU A 299 -38.98 4.46 3.73
C LEU A 299 -38.36 5.66 4.42
N ARG A 300 -38.40 6.83 3.78
CA ARG A 300 -37.91 8.09 4.34
C ARG A 300 -38.73 8.52 5.56
N SER A 301 -40.05 8.45 5.50
CA SER A 301 -40.95 8.77 6.63
C SER A 301 -40.73 7.87 7.86
N LYS A 302 -40.27 6.64 7.65
CA LYS A 302 -39.89 5.69 8.71
C LYS A 302 -38.46 5.84 9.20
N GLY A 303 -37.66 6.76 8.66
CA GLY A 303 -36.27 6.94 9.01
C GLY A 303 -35.33 5.80 8.59
N VAL A 304 -35.75 4.98 7.63
CA VAL A 304 -34.94 3.88 7.08
C VAL A 304 -33.89 4.42 6.12
N ILE A 305 -34.21 5.50 5.42
CA ILE A 305 -33.33 6.22 4.48
C ILE A 305 -33.38 7.72 4.76
N GLN A 306 -32.29 8.41 4.33
CA GLN A 306 -32.19 9.87 4.34
C GLN A 306 -32.53 10.46 2.97
#